data_d2495507546d9ee87ea855639be25ea4
#
_entry.id   d2495507546d9ee87ea855639be25ea4
#
_cell.length_a   1.000
_cell.length_b   1.000
_cell.length_c   1.000
_cell.angle_alpha   90.00
_cell.angle_beta   90.00
_cell.angle_gamma   90.00
#
_symmetry.space_group_name_H-M   'P 1'
#
loop_
_entity.id
_entity.type
_entity.pdbx_description
1 polymer ?
#
loop_
_entity_poly.entity_id
_entity_poly.type
_entity_poly.pdbx_seq_one_letter_code
_entity_poly.pdbx_strand_id
1 'polypeptide(L)'
;MGRRIVAVGHNTPGMEVTLALDSPKSTLLGQDAGELAGIGSIGVPLTSAGDFFDAVDVMIDFSVPEACVKIAEVCGERKIPLVVATTGLDEAQRETVLAASQTTAMIIAANTSTAVNLAMKLVGDAAKALKGLPEGVDVEIVERHHRFKEDAPSGTALKFGEIVADELGQDEHVHGRHGRPGKRKQTEIGYHALRTGDNVGEHSIVFGMMGETLEVYVRGHTRDSYAFGAVNAAQYLVKQGPGLYSMADVLGF
;
A
#
# COMPACT_ATOMS: atom_id res chain seq x y z
N MET A 1 2.61 10.94 5.53
CA MET A 1 1.45 10.66 4.65
C MET A 1 0.22 11.49 5.04
N GLY A 2 -0.16 11.64 6.31
CA GLY A 2 -1.37 12.35 6.72
C GLY A 2 -1.63 13.68 6.02
N ARG A 3 -0.63 14.58 5.93
CA ARG A 3 -0.75 15.87 5.21
C ARG A 3 -1.15 15.69 3.73
N ARG A 4 -0.66 14.62 3.05
CA ARG A 4 -1.04 14.36 1.64
C ARG A 4 -2.47 13.86 1.53
N ILE A 5 -2.93 13.07 2.51
CA ILE A 5 -4.33 12.61 2.58
C ILE A 5 -5.27 13.78 2.82
N VAL A 6 -4.93 14.69 3.75
CA VAL A 6 -5.68 15.93 3.98
C VAL A 6 -5.79 16.75 2.68
N ALA A 7 -4.66 16.98 1.99
CA ALA A 7 -4.65 17.75 0.75
C ALA A 7 -5.47 17.07 -0.37
N VAL A 8 -5.33 15.76 -0.56
CA VAL A 8 -6.06 15.01 -1.59
C VAL A 8 -7.55 14.91 -1.23
N GLY A 9 -7.87 14.56 0.02
CA GLY A 9 -9.25 14.42 0.49
C GLY A 9 -10.03 15.74 0.35
N HIS A 10 -9.44 16.86 0.78
CA HIS A 10 -10.05 18.19 0.65
C HIS A 10 -10.37 18.56 -0.81
N ASN A 11 -9.51 18.19 -1.76
CA ASN A 11 -9.68 18.48 -3.17
C ASN A 11 -10.50 17.40 -3.93
N THR A 12 -10.97 16.36 -3.24
CA THR A 12 -11.75 15.29 -3.86
C THR A 12 -13.25 15.59 -3.76
N PRO A 13 -13.99 15.62 -4.88
CA PRO A 13 -15.45 15.85 -4.84
C PRO A 13 -16.18 14.84 -3.97
N GLY A 14 -17.08 15.33 -3.11
CA GLY A 14 -17.87 14.50 -2.20
C GLY A 14 -17.10 14.02 -0.96
N MET A 15 -15.92 14.57 -0.70
CA MET A 15 -15.15 14.34 0.51
C MET A 15 -15.00 15.65 1.29
N GLU A 16 -15.05 15.56 2.60
CA GLU A 16 -14.76 16.63 3.54
C GLU A 16 -13.81 16.10 4.62
N VAL A 17 -12.76 16.82 4.91
CA VAL A 17 -11.86 16.50 6.02
C VAL A 17 -12.47 17.10 7.29
N THR A 18 -12.99 16.27 8.17
CA THR A 18 -13.65 16.68 9.42
C THR A 18 -12.81 16.42 10.65
N LEU A 19 -11.81 15.53 10.56
CA LEU A 19 -10.93 15.13 11.64
C LEU A 19 -9.51 14.90 11.14
N ALA A 20 -8.52 15.42 11.85
CA ALA A 20 -7.11 15.17 11.63
C ALA A 20 -6.43 14.79 12.96
N LEU A 21 -5.84 13.60 13.01
CA LEU A 21 -5.22 13.05 14.21
C LEU A 21 -3.71 12.98 14.09
N ASP A 22 -3.02 13.23 15.21
CA ASP A 22 -1.59 12.98 15.37
C ASP A 22 -1.30 12.50 16.79
N SER A 23 -0.06 12.13 17.04
CA SER A 23 0.44 11.72 18.35
C SER A 23 0.12 12.78 19.41
N PRO A 24 -0.29 12.40 20.62
CA PRO A 24 -0.47 13.36 21.73
C PRO A 24 0.84 14.09 22.11
N LYS A 25 1.98 13.61 21.62
CA LYS A 25 3.29 14.28 21.79
C LYS A 25 3.62 15.25 20.64
N SER A 26 2.76 15.38 19.65
CA SER A 26 3.00 16.27 18.51
C SER A 26 2.99 17.74 18.95
N THR A 27 4.01 18.48 18.56
CA THR A 27 4.10 19.94 18.78
C THR A 27 3.21 20.75 17.84
N LEU A 28 2.52 20.07 16.92
CA LEU A 28 1.64 20.67 15.91
C LEU A 28 0.17 20.64 16.31
N LEU A 29 -0.17 20.05 17.46
CA LEU A 29 -1.55 20.01 17.95
C LEU A 29 -2.15 21.41 18.06
N GLY A 30 -3.39 21.56 17.64
CA GLY A 30 -4.12 22.82 17.57
C GLY A 30 -3.89 23.63 16.30
N GLN A 31 -2.90 23.30 15.47
CA GLN A 31 -2.70 23.95 14.18
C GLN A 31 -3.70 23.42 13.15
N ASP A 32 -4.08 24.24 12.19
CA ASP A 32 -5.01 23.85 11.11
C ASP A 32 -4.37 22.79 10.19
N ALA A 33 -5.10 21.71 9.95
CA ALA A 33 -4.63 20.58 9.16
C ALA A 33 -4.39 20.95 7.69
N GLY A 34 -5.18 21.87 7.14
CA GLY A 34 -5.01 22.38 5.77
C GLY A 34 -3.77 23.25 5.63
N GLU A 35 -3.48 24.12 6.60
CA GLU A 35 -2.24 24.91 6.63
C GLU A 35 -1.02 23.98 6.71
N LEU A 36 -1.07 22.96 7.58
CA LEU A 36 -0.03 21.93 7.68
C LEU A 36 0.13 21.12 6.40
N ALA A 37 -0.95 20.93 5.63
CA ALA A 37 -0.94 20.25 4.35
C ALA A 37 -0.54 21.15 3.16
N GLY A 38 -0.43 22.47 3.37
CA GLY A 38 -0.05 23.45 2.34
C GLY A 38 -1.18 23.85 1.39
N ILE A 39 -2.45 23.72 1.81
CA ILE A 39 -3.64 24.03 1.01
C ILE A 39 -4.44 25.24 1.55
N GLY A 40 -3.92 25.94 2.54
CA GLY A 40 -4.63 26.99 3.27
C GLY A 40 -5.46 26.45 4.43
N SER A 41 -6.10 27.34 5.19
CA SER A 41 -6.91 26.92 6.33
C SER A 41 -8.22 26.26 5.89
N ILE A 42 -8.55 25.14 6.53
CA ILE A 42 -9.79 24.40 6.31
C ILE A 42 -10.67 24.34 7.57
N GLY A 43 -10.25 24.97 8.66
CA GLY A 43 -10.99 25.02 9.92
C GLY A 43 -10.93 23.73 10.76
N VAL A 44 -10.05 22.78 10.42
CA VAL A 44 -9.90 21.48 11.10
C VAL A 44 -8.61 21.49 11.91
N PRO A 45 -8.66 21.59 13.25
CA PRO A 45 -7.47 21.54 14.07
C PRO A 45 -6.88 20.13 14.11
N LEU A 46 -5.55 20.03 14.06
CA LEU A 46 -4.86 18.78 14.35
C LEU A 46 -5.05 18.44 15.84
N THR A 47 -5.56 17.28 16.13
CA THR A 47 -5.85 16.83 17.50
C THR A 47 -5.21 15.47 17.80
N SER A 48 -5.16 15.08 19.06
CA SER A 48 -4.82 13.71 19.46
C SER A 48 -6.11 12.91 19.68
N ALA A 49 -6.04 11.60 19.50
CA ALA A 49 -7.19 10.68 19.64
C ALA A 49 -8.00 10.95 20.92
N GLY A 50 -9.28 11.20 20.75
CA GLY A 50 -10.26 11.53 21.80
C GLY A 50 -11.68 11.48 21.22
N ASP A 51 -12.61 12.17 21.80
CA ASP A 51 -14.07 12.04 21.59
C ASP A 51 -14.65 12.55 20.26
N PHE A 52 -13.82 12.73 19.21
CA PHE A 52 -14.21 13.42 17.97
C PHE A 52 -14.66 12.50 16.82
N PHE A 53 -14.80 11.19 17.08
CA PHE A 53 -15.16 10.23 16.01
C PHE A 53 -16.64 10.28 15.59
N ASP A 54 -17.50 11.01 16.30
CA ASP A 54 -18.96 11.01 16.05
C ASP A 54 -19.38 11.71 14.75
N ALA A 55 -18.46 12.45 14.11
CA ALA A 55 -18.71 13.20 12.87
C ALA A 55 -17.92 12.64 11.67
N VAL A 56 -17.53 11.36 11.72
CA VAL A 56 -16.67 10.76 10.71
C VAL A 56 -17.38 9.59 10.04
N ASP A 57 -17.55 9.64 8.71
CA ASP A 57 -18.12 8.56 7.92
C ASP A 57 -17.11 7.45 7.60
N VAL A 58 -15.82 7.77 7.56
CA VAL A 58 -14.72 6.85 7.27
C VAL A 58 -13.40 7.37 7.83
N MET A 59 -12.56 6.47 8.32
CA MET A 59 -11.22 6.78 8.80
C MET A 59 -10.15 6.24 7.83
N ILE A 60 -9.07 7.01 7.63
CA ILE A 60 -7.88 6.58 6.88
C ILE A 60 -6.68 6.64 7.83
N ASP A 61 -6.03 5.50 8.06
CA ASP A 61 -4.88 5.38 8.96
C ASP A 61 -3.56 5.13 8.21
N PHE A 62 -2.60 6.05 8.40
CA PHE A 62 -1.20 5.95 7.99
C PHE A 62 -0.28 6.30 9.18
N SER A 63 -0.55 5.72 10.32
CA SER A 63 0.14 6.02 11.56
C SER A 63 1.30 5.04 11.85
N VAL A 64 1.41 4.63 13.09
CA VAL A 64 2.33 3.60 13.59
C VAL A 64 1.50 2.46 14.21
N PRO A 65 2.07 1.24 14.36
CA PRO A 65 1.34 0.07 14.82
C PRO A 65 0.49 0.28 16.07
N GLU A 66 1.04 0.92 17.10
CA GLU A 66 0.36 1.14 18.38
C GLU A 66 -0.82 2.12 18.26
N ALA A 67 -0.75 3.08 17.36
CA ALA A 67 -1.85 4.01 17.09
C ALA A 67 -2.91 3.35 16.22
N CYS A 68 -2.50 2.59 15.21
CA CYS A 68 -3.38 1.84 14.31
C CYS A 68 -4.30 0.89 15.09
N VAL A 69 -3.77 0.13 16.06
CA VAL A 69 -4.56 -0.76 16.93
C VAL A 69 -5.67 0.02 17.62
N LYS A 70 -5.36 1.13 18.28
CA LYS A 70 -6.35 1.97 18.99
C LYS A 70 -7.41 2.55 18.06
N ILE A 71 -6.99 3.00 16.87
CA ILE A 71 -7.91 3.52 15.85
C ILE A 71 -8.85 2.41 15.38
N ALA A 72 -8.33 1.20 15.14
CA ALA A 72 -9.12 0.06 14.71
C ALA A 72 -10.15 -0.37 15.78
N GLU A 73 -9.76 -0.40 17.05
CA GLU A 73 -10.67 -0.68 18.17
C GLU A 73 -11.84 0.32 18.19
N VAL A 74 -11.54 1.64 18.16
CA VAL A 74 -12.57 2.69 18.16
C VAL A 74 -13.45 2.60 16.90
N CYS A 75 -12.87 2.37 15.74
CA CYS A 75 -13.62 2.23 14.49
C CYS A 75 -14.54 1.00 14.53
N GLY A 76 -14.07 -0.13 15.08
CA GLY A 76 -14.88 -1.32 15.28
C GLY A 76 -16.05 -1.11 16.23
N GLU A 77 -15.81 -0.47 17.39
CA GLU A 77 -16.85 -0.14 18.38
C GLU A 77 -17.92 0.81 17.83
N ARG A 78 -17.50 1.84 17.09
CA ARG A 78 -18.37 2.87 16.53
C ARG A 78 -18.89 2.54 15.13
N LYS A 79 -18.47 1.42 14.55
CA LYS A 79 -18.83 0.95 13.20
C LYS A 79 -18.43 1.95 12.10
N ILE A 80 -17.28 2.60 12.27
CA ILE A 80 -16.72 3.54 11.30
C ILE A 80 -15.86 2.75 10.31
N PRO A 81 -16.13 2.80 9.00
CA PRO A 81 -15.28 2.21 7.97
C PRO A 81 -13.82 2.67 8.09
N LEU A 82 -12.86 1.75 7.88
CA LEU A 82 -11.45 2.03 8.13
C LEU A 82 -10.54 1.55 6.99
N VAL A 83 -9.75 2.46 6.45
CA VAL A 83 -8.62 2.15 5.56
C VAL A 83 -7.34 2.14 6.38
N VAL A 84 -6.72 0.98 6.52
CA VAL A 84 -5.44 0.77 7.21
C VAL A 84 -4.32 0.66 6.18
N ALA A 85 -3.42 1.62 6.18
CA ALA A 85 -2.19 1.61 5.39
C ALA A 85 -0.92 1.62 6.27
N THR A 86 -1.09 1.52 7.59
CA THR A 86 0.01 1.32 8.53
C THR A 86 0.66 -0.03 8.29
N THR A 87 1.99 -0.04 8.24
CA THR A 87 2.82 -1.23 8.05
C THR A 87 3.57 -1.57 9.35
N GLY A 88 4.13 -2.80 9.41
CA GLY A 88 4.94 -3.21 10.55
C GLY A 88 4.13 -3.67 11.76
N LEU A 89 2.84 -3.96 11.60
CA LEU A 89 2.04 -4.63 12.64
C LEU A 89 2.63 -6.02 12.93
N ASP A 90 2.83 -6.34 14.19
CA ASP A 90 3.10 -7.70 14.63
C ASP A 90 1.82 -8.56 14.53
N GLU A 91 1.95 -9.87 14.81
CA GLU A 91 0.84 -10.81 14.67
C GLU A 91 -0.34 -10.46 15.60
N ALA A 92 -0.07 -10.15 16.86
CA ALA A 92 -1.11 -9.79 17.84
C ALA A 92 -1.81 -8.46 17.48
N GLN A 93 -1.04 -7.47 17.05
CA GLN A 93 -1.56 -6.19 16.56
C GLN A 93 -2.43 -6.39 15.32
N ARG A 94 -1.96 -7.23 14.39
CA ARG A 94 -2.70 -7.56 13.17
C ARG A 94 -4.04 -8.26 13.49
N GLU A 95 -4.05 -9.21 14.41
CA GLU A 95 -5.27 -9.88 14.84
C GLU A 95 -6.27 -8.88 15.45
N THR A 96 -5.81 -7.99 16.33
CA THR A 96 -6.63 -6.93 16.92
C THR A 96 -7.24 -6.02 15.87
N VAL A 97 -6.42 -5.56 14.92
CA VAL A 97 -6.90 -4.71 13.82
C VAL A 97 -7.91 -5.46 12.95
N LEU A 98 -7.66 -6.72 12.61
CA LEU A 98 -8.57 -7.56 11.82
C LEU A 98 -9.93 -7.77 12.52
N ALA A 99 -9.95 -7.86 13.85
CA ALA A 99 -11.18 -8.06 14.61
C ALA A 99 -12.22 -6.95 14.35
N ALA A 100 -11.79 -5.72 14.07
CA ALA A 100 -12.71 -4.62 13.74
C ALA A 100 -13.52 -4.89 12.46
N SER A 101 -13.02 -5.70 11.51
CA SER A 101 -13.74 -6.06 10.29
C SER A 101 -15.04 -6.86 10.54
N GLN A 102 -15.20 -7.43 11.74
CA GLN A 102 -16.43 -8.12 12.13
C GLN A 102 -17.61 -7.15 12.34
N THR A 103 -17.32 -5.89 12.62
CA THR A 103 -18.33 -4.88 12.97
C THR A 103 -18.38 -3.70 12.01
N THR A 104 -17.31 -3.49 11.21
CA THR A 104 -17.23 -2.40 10.23
C THR A 104 -16.56 -2.83 8.94
N ALA A 105 -16.76 -2.07 7.85
CA ALA A 105 -16.06 -2.28 6.59
C ALA A 105 -14.58 -1.86 6.71
N MET A 106 -13.65 -2.70 6.31
CA MET A 106 -12.22 -2.44 6.47
C MET A 106 -11.41 -2.84 5.23
N ILE A 107 -10.37 -2.05 4.94
CA ILE A 107 -9.27 -2.43 4.03
C ILE A 107 -7.96 -2.39 4.82
N ILE A 108 -7.13 -3.42 4.69
CA ILE A 108 -5.73 -3.42 5.13
C ILE A 108 -4.86 -3.54 3.89
N ALA A 109 -4.13 -2.49 3.55
CA ALA A 109 -3.30 -2.43 2.36
C ALA A 109 -1.95 -1.75 2.64
N ALA A 110 -0.87 -2.49 2.61
CA ALA A 110 0.50 -1.95 2.74
C ALA A 110 0.86 -0.96 1.60
N ASN A 111 0.13 -1.02 0.49
CA ASN A 111 0.26 -0.11 -0.63
C ASN A 111 -1.12 0.19 -1.21
N THR A 112 -1.55 1.45 -1.17
CA THR A 112 -2.84 1.90 -1.67
C THR A 112 -2.78 2.47 -3.10
N SER A 113 -1.60 2.53 -3.75
CA SER A 113 -1.47 3.03 -5.11
C SER A 113 -2.29 2.23 -6.11
N THR A 114 -3.18 2.88 -6.84
CA THR A 114 -4.00 2.27 -7.92
C THR A 114 -3.13 1.56 -8.95
N ALA A 115 -2.08 2.23 -9.43
CA ALA A 115 -1.20 1.65 -10.46
C ALA A 115 -0.43 0.43 -9.96
N VAL A 116 0.04 0.44 -8.71
CA VAL A 116 0.74 -0.71 -8.12
C VAL A 116 -0.20 -1.90 -7.93
N ASN A 117 -1.41 -1.69 -7.44
CA ASN A 117 -2.39 -2.78 -7.27
C ASN A 117 -2.86 -3.34 -8.62
N LEU A 118 -3.07 -2.49 -9.63
CA LEU A 118 -3.35 -2.96 -10.99
C LEU A 118 -2.16 -3.75 -11.56
N ALA A 119 -0.92 -3.27 -11.38
CA ALA A 119 0.28 -4.00 -11.82
C ALA A 119 0.39 -5.36 -11.12
N MET A 120 0.06 -5.47 -9.84
CA MET A 120 0.01 -6.77 -9.12
C MET A 120 -0.99 -7.74 -9.77
N LYS A 121 -2.17 -7.25 -10.13
CA LYS A 121 -3.16 -8.06 -10.86
C LYS A 121 -2.62 -8.53 -12.21
N LEU A 122 -2.06 -7.60 -13.02
CA LEU A 122 -1.49 -7.93 -14.34
C LEU A 122 -0.33 -8.93 -14.25
N VAL A 123 0.52 -8.81 -13.23
CA VAL A 123 1.62 -9.75 -12.98
C VAL A 123 1.08 -11.14 -12.65
N GLY A 124 0.06 -11.23 -11.80
CA GLY A 124 -0.60 -12.51 -11.51
C GLY A 124 -1.22 -13.15 -12.75
N ASP A 125 -1.95 -12.36 -13.55
CA ASP A 125 -2.56 -12.86 -14.79
C ASP A 125 -1.50 -13.29 -15.81
N ALA A 126 -0.41 -12.54 -15.94
CA ALA A 126 0.72 -12.90 -16.80
C ALA A 126 1.40 -14.19 -16.32
N ALA A 127 1.73 -14.28 -15.05
CA ALA A 127 2.32 -15.48 -14.46
C ALA A 127 1.44 -16.72 -14.69
N LYS A 128 0.14 -16.60 -14.45
CA LYS A 128 -0.82 -17.66 -14.69
C LYS A 128 -0.90 -18.10 -16.16
N ALA A 129 -0.89 -17.12 -17.08
CA ALA A 129 -0.94 -17.39 -18.53
C ALA A 129 0.35 -18.06 -19.02
N LEU A 130 1.50 -17.73 -18.42
CA LEU A 130 2.81 -18.27 -18.79
C LEU A 130 3.14 -19.60 -18.10
N LYS A 131 2.31 -20.03 -17.14
CA LYS A 131 2.47 -21.30 -16.45
C LYS A 131 2.38 -22.47 -17.43
N GLY A 132 3.39 -23.34 -17.37
CA GLY A 132 3.40 -24.58 -18.19
C GLY A 132 3.96 -24.38 -19.60
N LEU A 133 4.59 -23.26 -19.92
CA LEU A 133 5.39 -23.14 -21.13
C LEU A 133 6.51 -24.19 -21.13
N PRO A 134 6.72 -24.93 -22.24
CA PRO A 134 7.70 -26.03 -22.28
C PRO A 134 9.12 -25.59 -21.92
N GLU A 135 9.50 -24.40 -22.34
CA GLU A 135 10.83 -23.81 -22.10
C GLU A 135 10.94 -23.12 -20.72
N GLY A 136 9.80 -23.01 -20.01
CA GLY A 136 9.71 -22.25 -18.77
C GLY A 136 9.70 -20.73 -18.99
N VAL A 137 9.62 -19.99 -17.89
CA VAL A 137 9.70 -18.54 -17.88
C VAL A 137 10.64 -18.09 -16.76
N ASP A 138 11.54 -17.17 -17.08
CA ASP A 138 12.45 -16.55 -16.13
C ASP A 138 11.83 -15.28 -15.57
N VAL A 139 11.87 -15.07 -14.24
CA VAL A 139 11.32 -13.87 -13.64
C VAL A 139 12.39 -13.08 -12.89
N GLU A 140 12.50 -11.80 -13.25
CA GLU A 140 13.39 -10.84 -12.60
C GLU A 140 12.61 -9.60 -12.20
N ILE A 141 12.82 -9.14 -10.97
CA ILE A 141 12.16 -7.96 -10.41
C ILE A 141 13.23 -6.90 -10.17
N VAL A 142 13.11 -5.78 -10.87
CA VAL A 142 14.01 -4.63 -10.71
C VAL A 142 13.23 -3.51 -10.04
N GLU A 143 13.74 -2.99 -8.93
CA GLU A 143 13.12 -1.87 -8.24
C GLU A 143 14.10 -0.73 -8.01
N ARG A 144 13.58 0.50 -8.04
CA ARG A 144 14.35 1.71 -7.82
C ARG A 144 13.64 2.61 -6.83
N HIS A 145 14.36 3.02 -5.78
CA HIS A 145 13.88 3.99 -4.79
C HIS A 145 14.95 5.04 -4.49
N HIS A 146 14.55 6.06 -3.72
CA HIS A 146 15.45 7.10 -3.24
C HIS A 146 16.59 6.54 -2.39
N ARG A 147 17.70 7.28 -2.33
CA ARG A 147 18.92 6.90 -1.58
C ARG A 147 18.72 6.66 -0.07
N PHE A 148 17.62 7.17 0.49
CA PHE A 148 17.30 7.10 1.92
C PHE A 148 16.44 5.88 2.30
N LYS A 149 16.10 5.01 1.33
CA LYS A 149 15.34 3.78 1.62
C LYS A 149 16.29 2.72 2.16
N GLU A 150 16.01 2.24 3.38
CA GLU A 150 16.88 1.32 4.11
C GLU A 150 16.65 -0.15 3.73
N ASP A 151 15.38 -0.55 3.57
CA ASP A 151 15.02 -1.91 3.18
C ASP A 151 15.30 -2.16 1.68
N ALA A 152 15.84 -3.34 1.36
CA ALA A 152 16.09 -3.84 0.02
C ALA A 152 15.99 -5.39 -0.02
N PRO A 153 15.17 -5.98 -0.91
CA PRO A 153 14.21 -5.34 -1.79
C PRO A 153 13.09 -4.63 -1.04
N SER A 154 12.36 -3.73 -1.74
CA SER A 154 11.19 -3.07 -1.17
C SER A 154 10.06 -4.07 -0.89
N GLY A 155 9.21 -3.79 0.11
CA GLY A 155 8.04 -4.62 0.40
C GLY A 155 7.13 -4.84 -0.81
N THR A 156 7.01 -3.84 -1.70
CA THR A 156 6.25 -3.98 -2.96
C THR A 156 6.92 -4.96 -3.93
N ALA A 157 8.25 -4.95 -4.04
CA ALA A 157 8.99 -5.90 -4.87
C ALA A 157 8.84 -7.33 -4.33
N LEU A 158 8.93 -7.51 -3.01
CA LEU A 158 8.69 -8.81 -2.39
C LEU A 158 7.26 -9.30 -2.65
N LYS A 159 6.26 -8.41 -2.59
CA LYS A 159 4.87 -8.77 -2.89
C LYS A 159 4.66 -9.21 -4.34
N PHE A 160 5.32 -8.56 -5.31
CA PHE A 160 5.34 -9.05 -6.70
C PHE A 160 5.94 -10.45 -6.81
N GLY A 161 7.03 -10.71 -6.09
CA GLY A 161 7.65 -12.04 -6.06
C GLY A 161 6.77 -13.12 -5.43
N GLU A 162 6.06 -12.80 -4.34
CA GLU A 162 5.06 -13.71 -3.75
C GLU A 162 3.98 -14.09 -4.78
N ILE A 163 3.42 -13.11 -5.49
CA ILE A 163 2.41 -13.35 -6.54
C ILE A 163 2.95 -14.27 -7.64
N VAL A 164 4.19 -14.06 -8.07
CA VAL A 164 4.84 -14.91 -9.07
C VAL A 164 5.07 -16.31 -8.52
N ALA A 165 5.57 -16.42 -7.28
CA ALA A 165 5.81 -17.71 -6.62
C ALA A 165 4.53 -18.55 -6.51
N ASP A 166 3.44 -17.92 -6.06
CA ASP A 166 2.14 -18.58 -5.92
C ASP A 166 1.61 -19.11 -7.27
N GLU A 167 1.80 -18.37 -8.36
CA GLU A 167 1.28 -18.76 -9.67
C GLU A 167 2.19 -19.73 -10.42
N LEU A 168 3.51 -19.50 -10.45
CA LEU A 168 4.46 -20.29 -11.22
C LEU A 168 5.08 -21.46 -10.43
N GLY A 169 5.02 -21.43 -9.11
CA GLY A 169 5.70 -22.39 -8.24
C GLY A 169 7.22 -22.16 -8.19
N GLN A 170 7.69 -20.95 -8.50
CA GLN A 170 9.09 -20.56 -8.35
C GLN A 170 9.28 -20.01 -6.93
N ASP A 171 10.06 -20.67 -6.11
CA ASP A 171 10.20 -20.40 -4.67
C ASP A 171 11.63 -20.04 -4.22
N GLU A 172 12.58 -20.02 -5.15
CA GLU A 172 13.97 -19.70 -4.87
C GLU A 172 14.21 -18.18 -5.09
N HIS A 173 14.23 -17.41 -4.01
CA HIS A 173 14.45 -15.96 -4.05
C HIS A 173 15.95 -15.61 -4.11
N VAL A 174 16.41 -14.97 -5.18
CA VAL A 174 17.81 -14.60 -5.42
C VAL A 174 17.98 -13.08 -5.40
N HIS A 175 18.76 -12.57 -4.46
CA HIS A 175 18.97 -11.14 -4.25
C HIS A 175 20.26 -10.66 -4.92
N GLY A 176 20.15 -10.29 -6.19
CA GLY A 176 21.27 -9.89 -7.04
C GLY A 176 22.17 -11.06 -7.48
N ARG A 177 23.02 -10.79 -8.49
CA ARG A 177 24.04 -11.74 -8.94
C ARG A 177 25.38 -11.03 -9.02
N HIS A 178 26.45 -11.73 -8.63
CA HIS A 178 27.80 -11.18 -8.59
C HIS A 178 28.81 -12.23 -9.09
N GLY A 179 29.82 -11.80 -9.82
CA GLY A 179 30.90 -12.66 -10.31
C GLY A 179 30.44 -13.71 -11.33
N ARG A 180 30.68 -14.99 -11.05
CA ARG A 180 30.28 -16.12 -11.89
C ARG A 180 29.46 -17.13 -11.08
N PRO A 181 28.18 -16.81 -10.75
CA PRO A 181 27.33 -17.65 -9.92
C PRO A 181 26.82 -18.92 -10.64
N GLY A 182 27.16 -19.11 -11.90
CA GLY A 182 26.60 -20.18 -12.74
C GLY A 182 25.40 -19.71 -13.55
N LYS A 183 24.76 -20.68 -14.23
CA LYS A 183 23.53 -20.43 -14.98
C LYS A 183 22.37 -20.24 -14.02
N ARG A 184 21.43 -19.36 -14.38
CA ARG A 184 20.15 -19.19 -13.69
C ARG A 184 19.38 -20.51 -13.67
N LYS A 185 18.72 -20.82 -12.54
CA LYS A 185 17.77 -21.93 -12.47
C LYS A 185 16.36 -21.44 -12.84
N GLN A 186 15.53 -22.34 -13.32
CA GLN A 186 14.14 -22.01 -13.66
C GLN A 186 13.25 -21.74 -12.42
N THR A 187 13.70 -22.20 -11.23
CA THR A 187 12.99 -21.99 -9.96
C THR A 187 13.28 -20.62 -9.32
N GLU A 188 14.21 -19.84 -9.87
CA GLU A 188 14.63 -18.57 -9.30
C GLU A 188 13.68 -17.43 -9.64
N ILE A 189 13.41 -16.56 -8.64
CA ILE A 189 12.92 -15.21 -8.83
C ILE A 189 14.05 -14.26 -8.43
N GLY A 190 14.56 -13.48 -9.39
CA GLY A 190 15.66 -12.54 -9.13
C GLY A 190 15.15 -11.18 -8.65
N TYR A 191 15.90 -10.54 -7.74
CA TYR A 191 15.59 -9.19 -7.24
C TYR A 191 16.80 -8.27 -7.38
N HIS A 192 16.58 -7.07 -7.93
CA HIS A 192 17.60 -6.05 -8.13
C HIS A 192 17.13 -4.71 -7.58
N ALA A 193 17.73 -4.28 -6.49
CA ALA A 193 17.36 -3.05 -5.80
C ALA A 193 18.33 -1.91 -6.13
N LEU A 194 17.83 -0.86 -6.77
CA LEU A 194 18.58 0.37 -7.04
C LEU A 194 18.21 1.46 -6.02
N ARG A 195 19.22 2.20 -5.53
CA ARG A 195 19.05 3.33 -4.62
C ARG A 195 19.71 4.55 -5.24
N THR A 196 18.88 5.54 -5.67
CA THR A 196 19.37 6.70 -6.41
C THR A 196 18.45 7.91 -6.26
N GLY A 197 19.06 9.09 -6.07
CA GLY A 197 18.35 10.37 -6.01
C GLY A 197 17.21 10.39 -5.00
N ASP A 198 16.09 10.94 -5.44
CA ASP A 198 14.84 11.13 -4.69
C ASP A 198 13.67 10.31 -5.25
N ASN A 199 13.96 9.29 -6.05
CA ASN A 199 12.96 8.44 -6.71
C ASN A 199 11.92 7.88 -5.71
N VAL A 200 10.65 8.09 -5.99
CA VAL A 200 9.55 7.68 -5.09
C VAL A 200 9.39 6.18 -5.04
N GLY A 201 9.54 5.52 -6.19
CA GLY A 201 9.44 4.08 -6.33
C GLY A 201 9.09 3.68 -7.76
N GLU A 202 9.90 2.79 -8.33
CA GLU A 202 9.68 2.16 -9.63
C GLU A 202 9.85 0.66 -9.47
N HIS A 203 9.05 -0.12 -10.20
CA HIS A 203 9.14 -1.57 -10.23
C HIS A 203 8.97 -2.05 -11.66
N SER A 204 9.88 -2.89 -12.11
CA SER A 204 9.82 -3.60 -13.37
C SER A 204 9.81 -5.10 -13.08
N ILE A 205 8.79 -5.78 -13.51
CA ILE A 205 8.63 -7.22 -13.40
C ILE A 205 8.79 -7.80 -14.80
N VAL A 206 9.89 -8.51 -15.01
CA VAL A 206 10.33 -9.02 -16.30
C VAL A 206 10.06 -10.51 -16.37
N PHE A 207 9.27 -10.93 -17.34
CA PHE A 207 9.04 -12.33 -17.70
C PHE A 207 9.84 -12.62 -18.98
N GLY A 208 10.97 -13.33 -18.84
CA GLY A 208 11.84 -13.70 -19.94
C GLY A 208 11.49 -15.08 -20.50
N MET A 209 11.19 -15.14 -21.78
CA MET A 209 10.93 -16.37 -22.53
C MET A 209 11.97 -16.54 -23.63
N MET A 210 12.01 -17.70 -24.27
CA MET A 210 12.91 -17.90 -25.41
C MET A 210 12.44 -17.08 -26.61
N GLY A 211 13.23 -16.07 -26.98
CA GLY A 211 12.96 -15.20 -28.13
C GLY A 211 12.14 -13.94 -27.85
N GLU A 212 11.52 -13.81 -26.64
CA GLU A 212 10.71 -12.65 -26.30
C GLU A 212 10.70 -12.35 -24.79
N THR A 213 10.25 -11.17 -24.43
CA THR A 213 10.14 -10.71 -23.04
C THR A 213 8.83 -9.93 -22.87
N LEU A 214 8.12 -10.20 -21.79
CA LEU A 214 7.04 -9.35 -21.30
C LEU A 214 7.55 -8.58 -20.08
N GLU A 215 7.33 -7.28 -20.04
CA GLU A 215 7.69 -6.43 -18.92
C GLU A 215 6.46 -5.67 -18.42
N VAL A 216 6.17 -5.79 -17.13
CA VAL A 216 5.18 -4.97 -16.44
C VAL A 216 5.92 -3.91 -15.62
N TYR A 217 5.78 -2.65 -16.02
CA TYR A 217 6.47 -1.52 -15.39
C TYR A 217 5.50 -0.57 -14.73
N VAL A 218 5.78 -0.19 -13.48
CA VAL A 218 5.02 0.79 -12.72
C VAL A 218 5.94 1.79 -12.03
N ARG A 219 5.57 3.07 -12.06
CA ARG A 219 6.34 4.16 -11.44
C ARG A 219 5.44 5.13 -10.69
N GLY A 220 5.79 5.42 -9.44
CA GLY A 220 5.24 6.53 -8.67
C GLY A 220 5.96 7.83 -8.98
N HIS A 221 5.22 8.88 -9.34
CA HIS A 221 5.78 10.22 -9.58
C HIS A 221 5.85 11.03 -8.28
N THR A 222 4.83 10.87 -7.43
CA THR A 222 4.74 11.50 -6.12
C THR A 222 4.12 10.53 -5.11
N ARG A 223 4.27 10.80 -3.82
CA ARG A 223 3.59 10.02 -2.76
C ARG A 223 2.06 10.23 -2.76
N ASP A 224 1.54 11.15 -3.55
CA ASP A 224 0.08 11.37 -3.67
C ASP A 224 -0.63 10.17 -4.28
N SER A 225 0.07 9.33 -5.05
CA SER A 225 -0.48 8.06 -5.54
C SER A 225 -1.07 7.19 -4.42
N TYR A 226 -0.42 7.17 -3.26
CA TYR A 226 -0.94 6.46 -2.08
C TYR A 226 -2.14 7.18 -1.47
N ALA A 227 -2.11 8.52 -1.41
CA ALA A 227 -3.22 9.30 -0.87
C ALA A 227 -4.47 9.20 -1.76
N PHE A 228 -4.33 9.29 -3.08
CA PHE A 228 -5.44 9.06 -4.02
C PHE A 228 -6.06 7.68 -3.88
N GLY A 229 -5.24 6.65 -3.79
CA GLY A 229 -5.74 5.28 -3.60
C GLY A 229 -6.44 5.08 -2.26
N ALA A 230 -5.93 5.67 -1.18
CA ALA A 230 -6.57 5.60 0.14
C ALA A 230 -7.91 6.35 0.17
N VAL A 231 -7.99 7.51 -0.49
CA VAL A 231 -9.25 8.27 -0.63
C VAL A 231 -10.26 7.48 -1.46
N ASN A 232 -9.86 6.86 -2.57
CA ASN A 232 -10.73 5.97 -3.35
C ASN A 232 -11.22 4.78 -2.53
N ALA A 233 -10.34 4.17 -1.73
CA ALA A 233 -10.69 3.10 -0.82
C ALA A 233 -11.71 3.56 0.23
N ALA A 234 -11.56 4.76 0.78
CA ALA A 234 -12.51 5.34 1.72
C ALA A 234 -13.89 5.56 1.07
N GLN A 235 -13.94 6.14 -0.14
CA GLN A 235 -15.19 6.32 -0.90
C GLN A 235 -15.88 4.99 -1.28
N TYR A 236 -15.10 3.93 -1.44
CA TYR A 236 -15.62 2.57 -1.63
C TYR A 236 -16.23 2.02 -0.33
N LEU A 237 -15.49 2.10 0.79
CA LEU A 237 -15.86 1.49 2.05
C LEU A 237 -17.15 2.05 2.67
N VAL A 238 -17.44 3.34 2.51
CA VAL A 238 -18.70 3.94 3.04
C VAL A 238 -19.97 3.34 2.45
N LYS A 239 -19.86 2.58 1.36
CA LYS A 239 -20.97 1.91 0.68
C LYS A 239 -21.05 0.42 1.03
N GLN A 240 -20.12 -0.09 1.85
CA GLN A 240 -20.01 -1.50 2.16
C GLN A 240 -20.53 -1.81 3.58
N GLY A 241 -20.98 -3.04 3.77
CA GLY A 241 -21.25 -3.58 5.09
C GLY A 241 -19.99 -4.05 5.80
N PRO A 242 -20.10 -4.50 7.08
CA PRO A 242 -18.97 -5.07 7.81
C PRO A 242 -18.28 -6.18 7.01
N GLY A 243 -16.96 -6.18 7.03
CA GLY A 243 -16.13 -7.16 6.30
C GLY A 243 -14.74 -6.63 6.00
N LEU A 244 -13.86 -7.55 5.62
CA LEU A 244 -12.52 -7.24 5.14
C LEU A 244 -12.53 -7.20 3.61
N TYR A 245 -12.18 -6.05 3.07
CA TYR A 245 -12.06 -5.78 1.63
C TYR A 245 -10.60 -5.55 1.25
N SER A 246 -10.33 -5.52 -0.04
CA SER A 246 -9.01 -5.32 -0.61
C SER A 246 -8.99 -4.16 -1.62
N MET A 247 -7.81 -3.74 -2.03
CA MET A 247 -7.67 -2.80 -3.16
C MET A 247 -8.16 -3.40 -4.49
N ALA A 248 -8.21 -4.73 -4.63
CA ALA A 248 -8.81 -5.39 -5.78
C ALA A 248 -10.33 -5.12 -5.85
N ASP A 249 -11.02 -5.22 -4.70
CA ASP A 249 -12.46 -4.90 -4.61
C ASP A 249 -12.73 -3.43 -4.96
N VAL A 250 -11.87 -2.50 -4.50
CA VAL A 250 -11.97 -1.07 -4.83
C VAL A 250 -11.82 -0.83 -6.33
N LEU A 251 -10.96 -1.59 -6.99
CA LEU A 251 -10.66 -1.47 -8.43
C LEU A 251 -11.58 -2.34 -9.32
N GLY A 252 -12.39 -3.24 -8.73
CA GLY A 252 -13.39 -4.04 -9.42
C GLY A 252 -12.82 -5.26 -10.15
N PHE A 253 -11.76 -5.90 -9.64
CA PHE A 253 -11.19 -7.13 -10.21
C PHE A 253 -10.87 -8.22 -9.19
#